data_5aae7d499836c9d8447dec447cc744db
#
_entry.id   5aae7d499836c9d8447dec447cc744db
#
_cell.length_a   1.000
_cell.length_b   1.000
_cell.length_c   1.000
_cell.angle_alpha   90.00
_cell.angle_beta   90.00
_cell.angle_gamma   90.00
#
_symmetry.space_group_name_H-M   'P 1'
#
loop_
_entity.id
_entity.type
_entity.pdbx_description
1 polymer ?
#
loop_
_entity_poly.entity_id
_entity_poly.type
_entity_poly.pdbx_seq_one_letter_code
_entity_poly.pdbx_strand_id
1 'polypeptide(L)'
;DSLITGISTINYSASFYDDPEEQKITKADEIGKSLFKDKFESVLMAFTVILSVFMAVGLFMLLPYFVSRLVKGYVASKTLLNFIEGLVRVAIFILYLLIISLMKDIKRTFMYHGAEHKCINCIENGARLTTENVMNSSRYHKRCGTSFLFIVMFISIVFFIFIRVDNTALQVVIRLLLVPVIAGVSYEFIRWAGKNDNAFVRVLSKPGMWFQKLTTREPDMD
;
A
#
# COMPACT_ATOMS: atom_id res chain seq x y z
N ASP A 1 -17.10 -0.07 -1.43
CA ASP A 1 -17.49 0.42 -0.09
C ASP A 1 -16.25 0.65 0.80
N SER A 2 -15.35 -0.33 0.97
CA SER A 2 -14.17 -0.23 1.87
C SER A 2 -13.26 0.98 1.58
N LEU A 3 -13.05 1.33 0.31
CA LEU A 3 -12.21 2.49 -0.07
C LEU A 3 -12.88 3.81 0.37
N ILE A 4 -14.18 3.95 0.11
CA ILE A 4 -14.95 5.15 0.46
C ILE A 4 -15.00 5.31 1.99
N THR A 5 -15.30 4.22 2.71
CA THR A 5 -15.30 4.20 4.17
C THR A 5 -13.92 4.55 4.74
N GLY A 6 -12.84 3.97 4.16
CA GLY A 6 -11.46 4.24 4.58
C GLY A 6 -11.08 5.71 4.41
N ILE A 7 -11.38 6.32 3.25
CA ILE A 7 -11.11 7.75 3.01
C ILE A 7 -11.91 8.62 3.99
N SER A 8 -13.21 8.30 4.20
CA SER A 8 -14.06 9.04 5.15
C SER A 8 -13.52 8.96 6.58
N THR A 9 -13.05 7.78 7.01
CA THR A 9 -12.49 7.57 8.35
C THR A 9 -11.17 8.34 8.53
N ILE A 10 -10.30 8.34 7.52
CA ILE A 10 -9.03 9.09 7.54
C ILE A 10 -9.33 10.60 7.64
N ASN A 11 -10.27 11.11 6.84
CA ASN A 11 -10.66 12.52 6.89
C ASN A 11 -11.26 12.91 8.24
N TYR A 12 -12.10 12.05 8.82
CA TYR A 12 -12.63 12.26 10.15
C TYR A 12 -11.51 12.29 11.20
N SER A 13 -10.57 11.35 11.14
CA SER A 13 -9.42 11.33 12.04
C SER A 13 -8.53 12.58 11.88
N ALA A 14 -8.29 13.01 10.65
CA ALA A 14 -7.50 14.20 10.35
C ALA A 14 -8.13 15.48 10.91
N SER A 15 -9.47 15.55 11.03
CA SER A 15 -10.15 16.74 11.59
C SER A 15 -9.87 16.98 13.07
N PHE A 16 -9.29 16.02 13.79
CA PHE A 16 -8.87 16.15 15.20
C PHE A 16 -7.37 16.44 15.36
N TYR A 17 -6.64 16.52 14.25
CA TYR A 17 -5.21 16.77 14.26
C TYR A 17 -4.95 18.26 14.12
N ASP A 18 -4.70 18.94 15.26
CA ASP A 18 -4.25 20.32 15.30
C ASP A 18 -2.73 20.36 15.01
N ASP A 19 -2.34 20.61 13.78
CA ASP A 19 -0.93 20.84 13.44
C ASP A 19 -0.59 22.32 13.65
N PRO A 20 0.27 22.65 14.63
CA PRO A 20 0.71 24.03 14.84
C PRO A 20 1.47 24.63 13.64
N GLU A 21 1.98 23.80 12.73
CA GLU A 21 2.66 24.25 11.51
C GLU A 21 1.70 24.65 10.37
N GLU A 22 0.45 24.17 10.38
CA GLU A 22 -0.57 24.53 9.36
C GLU A 22 -1.07 25.99 9.45
N GLN A 23 -0.71 26.73 10.49
CA GLN A 23 -1.11 28.15 10.61
C GLN A 23 -0.33 29.11 9.71
N LYS A 24 0.65 28.65 8.94
CA LYS A 24 1.30 29.48 7.92
C LYS A 24 0.46 29.48 6.63
N ILE A 25 -0.54 30.35 6.61
CA ILE A 25 -1.32 30.63 5.39
C ILE A 25 -0.34 31.02 4.28
N THR A 26 -0.24 30.18 3.26
CA THR A 26 0.57 30.50 2.08
C THR A 26 -0.21 31.41 1.14
N LYS A 27 0.50 32.18 0.28
CA LYS A 27 -0.17 32.98 -0.76
C LYS A 27 -1.08 32.17 -1.67
N ALA A 28 -0.76 30.87 -1.84
CA ALA A 28 -1.61 29.93 -2.58
C ALA A 28 -2.93 29.67 -1.87
N ASP A 29 -2.92 29.58 -0.54
CA ASP A 29 -4.13 29.37 0.26
C ASP A 29 -5.05 30.59 0.23
N GLU A 30 -4.48 31.82 0.26
CA GLU A 30 -5.25 33.05 0.13
C GLU A 30 -5.94 33.15 -1.23
N ILE A 31 -5.22 32.85 -2.31
CA ILE A 31 -5.77 32.82 -3.67
C ILE A 31 -6.84 31.73 -3.80
N GLY A 32 -6.59 30.53 -3.26
CA GLY A 32 -7.54 29.42 -3.29
C GLY A 32 -8.82 29.72 -2.50
N LYS A 33 -8.71 30.28 -1.30
CA LYS A 33 -9.86 30.72 -0.49
C LYS A 33 -10.67 31.83 -1.18
N SER A 34 -9.99 32.74 -1.90
CA SER A 34 -10.66 33.77 -2.69
C SER A 34 -11.47 33.20 -3.88
N LEU A 35 -10.95 32.16 -4.53
CA LEU A 35 -11.57 31.55 -5.71
C LEU A 35 -12.70 30.55 -5.35
N PHE A 36 -12.54 29.75 -4.32
CA PHE A 36 -13.42 28.61 -3.99
C PHE A 36 -14.26 28.83 -2.73
N LYS A 37 -14.06 29.94 -1.98
CA LYS A 37 -14.80 30.28 -0.74
C LYS A 37 -14.92 29.06 0.20
N ASP A 38 -16.14 28.74 0.64
CA ASP A 38 -16.43 27.66 1.59
C ASP A 38 -16.12 26.23 1.08
N LYS A 39 -15.82 26.08 -0.23
CA LYS A 39 -15.47 24.78 -0.84
C LYS A 39 -13.97 24.58 -1.03
N PHE A 40 -13.14 25.53 -0.62
CA PHE A 40 -11.69 25.48 -0.85
C PHE A 40 -11.06 24.21 -0.30
N GLU A 41 -11.35 23.83 0.93
CA GLU A 41 -10.81 22.62 1.57
C GLU A 41 -11.23 21.34 0.83
N SER A 42 -12.48 21.25 0.41
CA SER A 42 -12.98 20.10 -0.36
C SER A 42 -12.32 20.00 -1.73
N VAL A 43 -12.10 21.13 -2.40
CA VAL A 43 -11.42 21.18 -3.71
C VAL A 43 -9.95 20.83 -3.57
N LEU A 44 -9.27 21.36 -2.56
CA LEU A 44 -7.87 21.06 -2.26
C LEU A 44 -7.68 19.57 -1.95
N MET A 45 -8.57 19.00 -1.15
CA MET A 45 -8.56 17.57 -0.83
C MET A 45 -8.77 16.72 -2.10
N ALA A 46 -9.78 17.04 -2.91
CA ALA A 46 -10.02 16.33 -4.16
C ALA A 46 -8.82 16.41 -5.11
N PHE A 47 -8.21 17.58 -5.24
CA PHE A 47 -7.01 17.79 -6.05
C PHE A 47 -5.83 16.94 -5.52
N THR A 48 -5.60 16.94 -4.21
CA THR A 48 -4.52 16.14 -3.58
C THR A 48 -4.72 14.65 -3.81
N VAL A 49 -5.95 14.15 -3.66
CA VAL A 49 -6.27 12.74 -3.91
C VAL A 49 -6.04 12.38 -5.39
N ILE A 50 -6.53 13.21 -6.32
CA ILE A 50 -6.34 12.99 -7.76
C ILE A 50 -4.84 12.98 -8.10
N LEU A 51 -4.09 13.97 -7.62
CA LEU A 51 -2.64 14.06 -7.84
C LEU A 51 -1.91 12.84 -7.28
N SER A 52 -2.29 12.39 -6.07
CA SER A 52 -1.71 11.19 -5.44
C SER A 52 -1.97 9.93 -6.25
N VAL A 53 -3.16 9.77 -6.81
CA VAL A 53 -3.49 8.64 -7.70
C VAL A 53 -2.66 8.68 -8.97
N PHE A 54 -2.52 9.86 -9.61
CA PHE A 54 -1.66 10.01 -10.79
C PHE A 54 -0.19 9.67 -10.48
N MET A 55 0.33 10.15 -9.37
CA MET A 55 1.69 9.84 -8.93
C MET A 55 1.87 8.34 -8.65
N ALA A 56 0.90 7.69 -8.00
CA ALA A 56 0.94 6.26 -7.74
C ALA A 56 0.92 5.43 -9.04
N VAL A 57 0.06 5.78 -10.00
CA VAL A 57 0.04 5.15 -11.34
C VAL A 57 1.37 5.38 -12.06
N GLY A 58 1.90 6.59 -12.03
CA GLY A 58 3.19 6.94 -12.62
C GLY A 58 4.32 6.09 -12.04
N LEU A 59 4.42 6.04 -10.72
CA LEU A 59 5.50 5.36 -10.01
C LEU A 59 5.39 3.82 -10.09
N PHE A 60 4.19 3.26 -9.93
CA PHE A 60 4.02 1.81 -9.79
C PHE A 60 3.55 1.10 -11.06
N MET A 61 3.09 1.82 -12.07
CA MET A 61 2.70 1.23 -13.36
C MET A 61 3.56 1.72 -14.52
N LEU A 62 3.72 3.03 -14.69
CA LEU A 62 4.43 3.57 -15.86
C LEU A 62 5.95 3.42 -15.70
N LEU A 63 6.51 3.76 -14.54
CA LEU A 63 7.96 3.67 -14.33
C LEU A 63 8.51 2.24 -14.51
N PRO A 64 7.95 1.16 -13.91
CA PRO A 64 8.39 -0.21 -14.18
C PRO A 64 8.29 -0.61 -15.65
N TYR A 65 7.22 -0.16 -16.33
CA TYR A 65 7.03 -0.38 -17.73
C TYR A 65 8.16 0.24 -18.58
N PHE A 66 8.50 1.52 -18.34
CA PHE A 66 9.58 2.19 -19.08
C PHE A 66 10.93 1.58 -18.75
N VAL A 67 11.22 1.28 -17.49
CA VAL A 67 12.49 0.64 -17.08
C VAL A 67 12.65 -0.73 -17.75
N SER A 68 11.60 -1.55 -17.80
CA SER A 68 11.67 -2.85 -18.47
C SER A 68 11.91 -2.73 -19.99
N ARG A 69 11.46 -1.62 -20.61
CA ARG A 69 11.70 -1.35 -22.03
C ARG A 69 13.16 -1.10 -22.38
N LEU A 70 13.97 -0.63 -21.43
CA LEU A 70 15.42 -0.44 -21.65
C LEU A 70 16.12 -1.76 -21.99
N VAL A 71 15.61 -2.89 -21.47
CA VAL A 71 16.16 -4.23 -21.74
C VAL A 71 15.49 -4.94 -22.91
N LYS A 72 14.51 -4.30 -23.58
CA LYS A 72 13.77 -4.91 -24.70
C LYS A 72 14.67 -5.36 -25.84
N GLY A 73 15.79 -4.66 -26.11
CA GLY A 73 16.76 -5.01 -27.15
C GLY A 73 17.50 -6.32 -26.87
N TYR A 74 17.57 -6.75 -25.62
CA TYR A 74 18.26 -7.96 -25.17
C TYR A 74 17.30 -9.13 -24.88
N VAL A 75 16.00 -8.88 -24.80
CA VAL A 75 14.98 -9.86 -24.40
C VAL A 75 13.96 -10.02 -25.51
N ALA A 76 14.04 -11.12 -26.27
CA ALA A 76 13.10 -11.41 -27.34
C ALA A 76 11.71 -11.84 -26.88
N SER A 77 11.60 -12.44 -25.69
CA SER A 77 10.34 -12.97 -25.16
C SER A 77 9.52 -11.89 -24.47
N LYS A 78 8.30 -11.61 -24.95
CA LYS A 78 7.35 -10.69 -24.31
C LYS A 78 6.96 -11.14 -22.89
N THR A 79 6.83 -12.44 -22.69
CA THR A 79 6.54 -13.04 -21.36
C THR A 79 7.66 -12.74 -20.37
N LEU A 80 8.92 -12.91 -20.79
CA LEU A 80 10.07 -12.62 -19.94
C LEU A 80 10.18 -11.11 -19.67
N LEU A 81 9.88 -10.28 -20.65
CA LEU A 81 9.86 -8.82 -20.47
C LEU A 81 8.81 -8.38 -19.44
N ASN A 82 7.60 -8.94 -19.51
CA ASN A 82 6.54 -8.67 -18.53
C ASN A 82 6.91 -9.19 -17.12
N PHE A 83 7.60 -10.30 -17.04
CA PHE A 83 8.12 -10.82 -15.76
C PHE A 83 9.17 -9.88 -15.16
N ILE A 84 10.14 -9.42 -15.97
CA ILE A 84 11.15 -8.44 -15.56
C ILE A 84 10.45 -7.14 -15.08
N GLU A 85 9.46 -6.66 -15.81
CA GLU A 85 8.67 -5.50 -15.40
C GLU A 85 8.03 -5.70 -14.02
N GLY A 86 7.49 -6.90 -13.76
CA GLY A 86 6.94 -7.26 -12.46
C GLY A 86 7.99 -7.21 -11.34
N LEU A 87 9.19 -7.74 -11.58
CA LEU A 87 10.30 -7.68 -10.62
C LEU A 87 10.75 -6.24 -10.36
N VAL A 88 10.86 -5.41 -11.40
CA VAL A 88 11.18 -3.98 -11.28
C VAL A 88 10.12 -3.27 -10.44
N ARG A 89 8.83 -3.58 -10.62
CA ARG A 89 7.73 -3.03 -9.82
C ARG A 89 7.89 -3.36 -8.34
N VAL A 90 8.17 -4.62 -8.02
CA VAL A 90 8.42 -5.04 -6.63
C VAL A 90 9.64 -4.31 -6.06
N ALA A 91 10.72 -4.19 -6.81
CA ALA A 91 11.92 -3.47 -6.38
C ALA A 91 11.64 -1.98 -6.11
N ILE A 92 10.92 -1.30 -7.00
CA ILE A 92 10.49 0.11 -6.82
C ILE A 92 9.62 0.24 -5.56
N PHE A 93 8.69 -0.69 -5.33
CA PHE A 93 7.83 -0.65 -4.15
C PHE A 93 8.62 -0.86 -2.85
N ILE A 94 9.56 -1.81 -2.83
CA ILE A 94 10.44 -2.00 -1.67
C ILE A 94 11.27 -0.73 -1.41
N LEU A 95 11.86 -0.16 -2.46
CA LEU A 95 12.65 1.06 -2.35
C LEU A 95 11.80 2.23 -1.83
N TYR A 96 10.58 2.39 -2.33
CA TYR A 96 9.63 3.37 -1.83
C TYR A 96 9.35 3.19 -0.33
N LEU A 97 9.05 1.96 0.12
CA LEU A 97 8.81 1.68 1.54
C LEU A 97 10.05 1.98 2.39
N LEU A 98 11.23 1.65 1.92
CA LEU A 98 12.48 1.97 2.61
C LEU A 98 12.66 3.49 2.76
N ILE A 99 12.42 4.25 1.70
CA ILE A 99 12.56 5.72 1.72
C ILE A 99 11.56 6.34 2.69
N ILE A 100 10.27 6.00 2.60
CA ILE A 100 9.25 6.58 3.49
C ILE A 100 9.46 6.14 4.95
N SER A 101 10.01 4.95 5.19
CA SER A 101 10.30 4.46 6.55
C SER A 101 11.37 5.28 7.28
N LEU A 102 12.10 6.15 6.58
CA LEU A 102 13.07 7.08 7.17
C LEU A 102 12.40 8.33 7.76
N MET A 103 11.20 8.67 7.31
CA MET A 103 10.43 9.82 7.81
C MET A 103 9.97 9.58 9.25
N LYS A 104 10.05 10.61 10.11
CA LYS A 104 9.70 10.49 11.54
C LYS A 104 8.25 10.11 11.74
N ASP A 105 7.32 10.73 11.02
CA ASP A 105 5.88 10.49 11.15
C ASP A 105 5.50 9.08 10.69
N ILE A 106 6.13 8.60 9.60
CA ILE A 106 5.93 7.23 9.13
C ILE A 106 6.51 6.21 10.11
N LYS A 107 7.65 6.51 10.75
CA LYS A 107 8.19 5.65 11.82
C LYS A 107 7.18 5.49 12.95
N ARG A 108 6.57 6.59 13.39
CA ARG A 108 5.53 6.58 14.44
C ARG A 108 4.30 5.79 14.00
N THR A 109 3.83 6.00 12.77
CA THR A 109 2.74 5.21 12.19
C THR A 109 3.06 3.71 12.18
N PHE A 110 4.30 3.33 11.85
CA PHE A 110 4.72 1.93 11.87
C PHE A 110 4.84 1.35 13.30
N MET A 111 5.07 2.19 14.31
CA MET A 111 5.01 1.78 15.72
C MET A 111 3.56 1.51 16.16
N TYR A 112 2.60 2.37 15.79
CA TYR A 112 1.17 2.11 16.01
C TYR A 112 0.71 0.84 15.32
N HIS A 113 1.11 0.61 14.07
CA HIS A 113 0.80 -0.61 13.34
C HIS A 113 1.38 -1.86 14.04
N GLY A 114 2.62 -1.76 14.57
CA GLY A 114 3.23 -2.81 15.38
C GLY A 114 2.47 -3.07 16.68
N ALA A 115 2.05 -2.02 17.38
CA ALA A 115 1.25 -2.12 18.61
C ALA A 115 -0.11 -2.77 18.35
N GLU A 116 -0.80 -2.39 17.26
CA GLU A 116 -2.05 -3.00 16.84
C GLU A 116 -1.90 -4.51 16.65
N HIS A 117 -0.88 -4.96 15.91
CA HIS A 117 -0.60 -6.39 15.72
C HIS A 117 -0.32 -7.12 17.03
N LYS A 118 0.43 -6.49 17.96
CA LYS A 118 0.69 -7.07 19.28
C LYS A 118 -0.60 -7.24 20.09
N CYS A 119 -1.50 -6.24 20.07
CA CYS A 119 -2.79 -6.31 20.72
C CYS A 119 -3.65 -7.45 20.14
N ILE A 120 -3.75 -7.54 18.81
CA ILE A 120 -4.52 -8.58 18.13
C ILE A 120 -3.96 -9.97 18.48
N ASN A 121 -2.65 -10.17 18.37
CA ASN A 121 -2.00 -11.44 18.70
C ASN A 121 -2.18 -11.80 20.18
N CYS A 122 -2.14 -10.82 21.10
CA CYS A 122 -2.40 -11.05 22.52
C CYS A 122 -3.81 -11.63 22.74
N ILE A 123 -4.82 -11.03 22.12
CA ILE A 123 -6.22 -11.48 22.21
C ILE A 123 -6.40 -12.85 21.53
N GLU A 124 -5.87 -13.05 20.33
CA GLU A 124 -6.01 -14.32 19.59
C GLU A 124 -5.33 -15.48 20.31
N ASN A 125 -4.28 -15.22 21.08
CA ASN A 125 -3.63 -16.22 21.94
C ASN A 125 -4.35 -16.44 23.29
N GLY A 126 -5.50 -15.80 23.53
CA GLY A 126 -6.28 -15.92 24.76
C GLY A 126 -5.65 -15.27 25.99
N ALA A 127 -4.64 -14.43 25.82
CA ALA A 127 -4.01 -13.70 26.91
C ALA A 127 -4.83 -12.46 27.30
N ARG A 128 -4.76 -12.06 28.57
CA ARG A 128 -5.37 -10.81 29.02
C ARG A 128 -4.69 -9.62 28.36
N LEU A 129 -5.45 -8.62 27.94
CA LEU A 129 -4.94 -7.40 27.31
C LEU A 129 -4.33 -6.47 28.38
N THR A 130 -3.13 -6.83 28.83
CA THR A 130 -2.27 -6.03 29.72
C THR A 130 -1.06 -5.56 28.93
N THR A 131 -0.46 -4.42 29.33
CA THR A 131 0.74 -3.88 28.67
C THR A 131 1.84 -4.94 28.56
N GLU A 132 2.08 -5.72 29.61
CA GLU A 132 3.08 -6.77 29.64
C GLU A 132 2.79 -7.87 28.61
N ASN A 133 1.58 -8.40 28.55
CA ASN A 133 1.19 -9.44 27.60
C ASN A 133 1.24 -8.94 26.15
N VAL A 134 0.81 -7.70 25.92
CA VAL A 134 0.87 -7.05 24.61
C VAL A 134 2.31 -6.89 24.17
N MET A 135 3.19 -6.37 25.02
CA MET A 135 4.60 -6.20 24.70
C MET A 135 5.32 -7.53 24.40
N ASN A 136 4.92 -8.61 25.04
CA ASN A 136 5.45 -9.96 24.78
C ASN A 136 4.84 -10.63 23.53
N SER A 137 3.79 -10.07 22.95
CA SER A 137 3.15 -10.59 21.76
C SER A 137 3.89 -10.20 20.48
N SER A 138 3.69 -10.98 19.40
CA SER A 138 4.33 -10.72 18.10
C SER A 138 3.75 -9.48 17.42
N ARG A 139 4.62 -8.66 16.80
CA ARG A 139 4.22 -7.57 15.91
C ARG A 139 3.91 -8.02 14.48
N TYR A 140 4.00 -9.31 14.18
CA TYR A 140 3.69 -9.86 12.86
C TYR A 140 2.35 -10.58 12.91
N HIS A 141 1.47 -10.29 11.95
CA HIS A 141 0.14 -10.87 11.89
C HIS A 141 -0.22 -11.33 10.47
N LYS A 142 -0.80 -12.55 10.33
CA LYS A 142 -1.06 -13.17 9.01
C LYS A 142 -2.11 -12.41 8.18
N ARG A 143 -3.06 -11.72 8.81
CA ARG A 143 -4.19 -11.03 8.16
C ARG A 143 -3.99 -9.52 8.05
N CYS A 144 -2.77 -9.07 7.86
CA CYS A 144 -2.43 -7.66 7.74
C CYS A 144 -2.62 -7.12 6.31
N GLY A 145 -3.07 -5.86 6.19
CA GLY A 145 -3.23 -5.16 4.92
C GLY A 145 -1.93 -5.00 4.12
N THR A 146 -0.75 -4.94 4.77
CA THR A 146 0.54 -4.88 4.06
C THR A 146 0.89 -6.21 3.40
N SER A 147 0.49 -7.34 4.00
CA SER A 147 0.56 -8.66 3.34
C SER A 147 -0.35 -8.72 2.12
N PHE A 148 -1.52 -8.06 2.17
CA PHE A 148 -2.41 -7.92 1.02
C PHE A 148 -1.74 -7.20 -0.15
N LEU A 149 -1.06 -6.09 0.08
CA LEU A 149 -0.34 -5.35 -0.97
C LEU A 149 0.70 -6.24 -1.67
N PHE A 150 1.44 -7.05 -0.91
CA PHE A 150 2.39 -8.00 -1.49
C PHE A 150 1.69 -9.03 -2.39
N ILE A 151 0.57 -9.60 -1.94
CA ILE A 151 -0.20 -10.57 -2.72
C ILE A 151 -0.79 -9.94 -3.97
N VAL A 152 -1.31 -8.72 -3.89
CA VAL A 152 -1.78 -7.94 -5.06
C VAL A 152 -0.66 -7.78 -6.09
N MET A 153 0.56 -7.44 -5.64
CA MET A 153 1.70 -7.33 -6.55
C MET A 153 2.05 -8.67 -7.21
N PHE A 154 2.10 -9.75 -6.42
CA PHE A 154 2.41 -11.07 -6.95
C PHE A 154 1.35 -11.53 -7.97
N ILE A 155 0.07 -11.41 -7.64
CA ILE A 155 -1.04 -11.75 -8.53
C ILE A 155 -1.02 -10.85 -9.78
N SER A 156 -0.69 -9.57 -9.65
CA SER A 156 -0.57 -8.66 -10.79
C SER A 156 0.51 -9.10 -11.77
N ILE A 157 1.65 -9.61 -11.29
CA ILE A 157 2.71 -10.17 -12.15
C ILE A 157 2.15 -11.34 -12.95
N VAL A 158 1.46 -12.28 -12.28
CA VAL A 158 0.86 -13.44 -12.94
C VAL A 158 -0.13 -13.02 -14.02
N PHE A 159 -1.05 -12.09 -13.75
CA PHE A 159 -2.00 -11.59 -14.74
C PHE A 159 -1.31 -10.89 -15.90
N PHE A 160 -0.32 -10.04 -15.62
CA PHE A 160 0.33 -9.23 -16.66
C PHE A 160 1.26 -10.02 -17.58
N ILE A 161 1.74 -11.19 -17.15
CA ILE A 161 2.48 -12.12 -18.01
C ILE A 161 1.65 -12.54 -19.23
N PHE A 162 0.33 -12.66 -19.08
CA PHE A 162 -0.56 -13.07 -20.15
C PHE A 162 -0.97 -11.93 -21.10
N ILE A 163 -0.69 -10.67 -20.76
CA ILE A 163 -1.01 -9.53 -21.62
C ILE A 163 0.04 -9.44 -22.75
N ARG A 164 -0.40 -9.73 -23.98
CA ARG A 164 0.45 -9.73 -25.19
C ARG A 164 0.02 -8.67 -26.20
N VAL A 165 -0.25 -7.45 -25.72
CA VAL A 165 -0.69 -6.33 -26.56
C VAL A 165 0.53 -5.49 -26.96
N ASP A 166 0.62 -5.14 -28.24
CA ASP A 166 1.74 -4.35 -28.79
C ASP A 166 1.54 -2.84 -28.61
N ASN A 167 0.31 -2.38 -28.63
CA ASN A 167 -0.02 -0.97 -28.43
C ASN A 167 0.14 -0.59 -26.96
N THR A 168 1.06 0.33 -26.68
CA THR A 168 1.39 0.82 -25.33
C THR A 168 0.19 1.40 -24.61
N ALA A 169 -0.62 2.25 -25.27
CA ALA A 169 -1.77 2.89 -24.65
C ALA A 169 -2.83 1.83 -24.26
N LEU A 170 -3.11 0.90 -25.17
CA LEU A 170 -4.05 -0.20 -24.90
C LEU A 170 -3.55 -1.11 -23.79
N GLN A 171 -2.23 -1.37 -23.71
CA GLN A 171 -1.64 -2.15 -22.62
C GLN A 171 -1.84 -1.49 -21.26
N VAL A 172 -1.65 -0.16 -21.16
CA VAL A 172 -1.89 0.61 -19.92
C VAL A 172 -3.37 0.57 -19.54
N VAL A 173 -4.28 0.77 -20.50
CA VAL A 173 -5.73 0.72 -20.26
C VAL A 173 -6.15 -0.65 -19.73
N ILE A 174 -5.71 -1.75 -20.38
CA ILE A 174 -6.03 -3.11 -19.93
C ILE A 174 -5.52 -3.34 -18.50
N ARG A 175 -4.30 -2.90 -18.17
CA ARG A 175 -3.75 -3.03 -16.82
C ARG A 175 -4.56 -2.27 -15.78
N LEU A 176 -5.01 -1.06 -16.09
CA LEU A 176 -5.87 -0.27 -15.20
C LEU A 176 -7.22 -0.97 -14.98
N LEU A 177 -7.83 -1.50 -16.05
CA LEU A 177 -9.09 -2.24 -15.95
C LEU A 177 -8.96 -3.56 -15.16
N LEU A 178 -7.76 -4.16 -15.15
CA LEU A 178 -7.50 -5.38 -14.37
C LEU A 178 -7.26 -5.09 -12.87
N VAL A 179 -6.97 -3.86 -12.46
CA VAL A 179 -6.72 -3.54 -11.04
C VAL A 179 -7.85 -4.01 -10.12
N PRO A 180 -9.15 -3.73 -10.40
CA PRO A 180 -10.25 -4.21 -9.56
C PRO A 180 -10.33 -5.74 -9.52
N VAL A 181 -10.06 -6.42 -10.64
CA VAL A 181 -10.09 -7.89 -10.73
C VAL A 181 -8.95 -8.48 -9.88
N ILE A 182 -7.74 -7.95 -10.04
CA ILE A 182 -6.57 -8.37 -9.27
C ILE A 182 -6.80 -8.14 -7.78
N ALA A 183 -7.35 -7.00 -7.39
CA ALA A 183 -7.68 -6.70 -6.00
C ALA A 183 -8.72 -7.68 -5.45
N GLY A 184 -9.76 -8.00 -6.20
CA GLY A 184 -10.80 -8.96 -5.82
C GLY A 184 -10.24 -10.37 -5.63
N VAL A 185 -9.44 -10.86 -6.59
CA VAL A 185 -8.78 -12.18 -6.49
C VAL A 185 -7.83 -12.22 -5.29
N SER A 186 -7.06 -11.15 -5.07
CA SER A 186 -6.14 -11.04 -3.93
C SER A 186 -6.87 -11.04 -2.60
N TYR A 187 -8.01 -10.37 -2.52
CA TYR A 187 -8.86 -10.35 -1.33
C TYR A 187 -9.41 -11.74 -1.00
N GLU A 188 -9.97 -12.45 -1.98
CA GLU A 188 -10.46 -13.81 -1.77
C GLU A 188 -9.34 -14.77 -1.38
N PHE A 189 -8.16 -14.59 -1.97
CA PHE A 189 -6.99 -15.38 -1.59
C PHE A 189 -6.60 -15.18 -0.12
N ILE A 190 -6.52 -13.93 0.37
CA ILE A 190 -6.20 -13.64 1.78
C ILE A 190 -7.30 -14.14 2.71
N ARG A 191 -8.56 -13.96 2.34
CA ARG A 191 -9.70 -14.46 3.09
C ARG A 191 -9.64 -15.98 3.24
N TRP A 192 -9.30 -16.67 2.17
CA TRP A 192 -9.10 -18.11 2.18
C TRP A 192 -7.88 -18.52 3.04
N ALA A 193 -6.75 -17.84 2.87
CA ALA A 193 -5.54 -18.08 3.64
C ALA A 193 -5.72 -17.82 5.15
N GLY A 194 -6.54 -16.82 5.50
CA GLY A 194 -6.85 -16.51 6.90
C GLY A 194 -7.71 -17.57 7.61
N LYS A 195 -8.42 -18.42 6.85
CA LYS A 195 -9.26 -19.51 7.39
C LYS A 195 -8.53 -20.86 7.47
N ASN A 196 -7.40 -20.97 6.80
CA ASN A 196 -6.66 -22.24 6.68
C ASN A 196 -5.25 -22.07 7.26
N ASP A 197 -4.77 -23.09 7.96
CA ASP A 197 -3.40 -23.13 8.51
C ASP A 197 -2.63 -24.37 8.03
N ASN A 198 -2.68 -24.62 6.73
CA ASN A 198 -1.92 -25.70 6.11
C ASN A 198 -0.50 -25.25 5.70
N ALA A 199 0.37 -26.20 5.38
CA ALA A 199 1.76 -25.94 5.00
C ALA A 199 1.86 -24.99 3.79
N PHE A 200 0.96 -25.10 2.83
CA PHE A 200 0.91 -24.26 1.63
C PHE A 200 0.63 -22.79 1.98
N VAL A 201 -0.41 -22.54 2.81
CA VAL A 201 -0.75 -21.19 3.29
C VAL A 201 0.41 -20.60 4.09
N ARG A 202 1.05 -21.39 4.97
CA ARG A 202 2.21 -20.93 5.75
C ARG A 202 3.37 -20.50 4.86
N VAL A 203 3.70 -21.25 3.83
CA VAL A 203 4.77 -20.91 2.89
C VAL A 203 4.41 -19.63 2.12
N LEU A 204 3.18 -19.54 1.62
CA LEU A 204 2.72 -18.42 0.79
C LEU A 204 2.54 -17.11 1.57
N SER A 205 2.28 -17.19 2.89
CA SER A 205 2.17 -16.03 3.79
C SER A 205 3.53 -15.51 4.27
N LYS A 206 4.60 -16.32 4.22
CA LYS A 206 5.94 -15.91 4.67
C LYS A 206 6.45 -14.63 4.01
N PRO A 207 6.37 -14.44 2.67
CA PRO A 207 6.81 -13.21 2.04
C PRO A 207 6.02 -11.99 2.52
N GLY A 208 4.69 -12.12 2.69
CA GLY A 208 3.85 -11.06 3.24
C GLY A 208 4.25 -10.68 4.67
N MET A 209 4.51 -11.66 5.54
CA MET A 209 5.00 -11.41 6.90
C MET A 209 6.42 -10.82 6.90
N TRP A 210 7.28 -11.21 5.96
CA TRP A 210 8.59 -10.59 5.81
C TRP A 210 8.48 -9.09 5.45
N PHE A 211 7.51 -8.75 4.62
CA PHE A 211 7.18 -7.36 4.27
C PHE A 211 6.79 -6.51 5.48
N GLN A 212 6.14 -7.11 6.48
CA GLN A 212 5.78 -6.41 7.73
C GLN A 212 7.02 -5.96 8.52
N LYS A 213 8.20 -6.56 8.32
CA LYS A 213 9.46 -6.05 8.92
C LYS A 213 9.77 -4.63 8.49
N LEU A 214 9.32 -4.21 7.31
CA LEU A 214 9.50 -2.86 6.78
C LEU A 214 8.41 -1.89 7.23
N THR A 215 7.20 -2.40 7.50
CA THR A 215 5.98 -1.61 7.74
C THR A 215 5.46 -1.68 9.17
N THR A 216 6.16 -2.40 10.06
CA THR A 216 5.89 -2.42 11.50
C THR A 216 7.17 -2.16 12.29
N ARG A 217 7.04 -1.47 13.42
CA ARG A 217 8.13 -1.24 14.38
C ARG A 217 7.69 -1.65 15.78
N GLU A 218 8.66 -1.90 16.66
CA GLU A 218 8.38 -2.07 18.08
C GLU A 218 7.84 -0.75 18.62
N PRO A 219 6.69 -0.74 19.32
CA PRO A 219 6.18 0.44 19.99
C PRO A 219 7.06 0.78 21.21
N ASP A 220 7.18 2.07 21.49
CA ASP A 220 7.77 2.54 22.75
C ASP A 220 6.75 2.34 23.90
N MET A 221 7.24 2.29 25.14
CA MET A 221 6.39 2.09 26.32
C MET A 221 5.86 3.40 26.91
N ASP A 222 6.29 4.54 26.34
CA ASP A 222 5.89 5.90 26.76
C ASP A 222 4.59 6.36 26.11
#